data_f9a2a879c3674c7d25e6c062741dcfc8
#
_entry.id   f9a2a879c3674c7d25e6c062741dcfc8
#
_cell.length_a   1.000
_cell.length_b   1.000
_cell.length_c   1.000
_cell.angle_alpha   90.00
_cell.angle_beta   90.00
_cell.angle_gamma   90.00
#
_symmetry.space_group_name_H-M   'P 1'
#
loop_
_entity.id
_entity.type
_entity.pdbx_description
1 polymer ?
#
loop_
_entity_poly.entity_id
_entity_poly.type
_entity_poly.pdbx_seq_one_letter_code
_entity_poly.pdbx_strand_id
1 'polypeptide(L)'
;LYWVRYGATMTGLVRHHGINARHFLKKTHDLGELRQFVSRSSRLVTFLKRLPGKKIVFSNSPSAYLERLLKLLEIKHFFDDTYSIESTKMSPKPAQNGYLRLLKEHKLEASRCVMVEDSLLNLVTARKLGMKTIWVTPHIGRPSWVDARISKLY
;
A
#
# COMPACT_ATOMS: atom_id res chain seq x y z
N LEU A 1 -4.06 -19.29 7.97
CA LEU A 1 -3.70 -18.58 6.74
C LEU A 1 -2.52 -17.66 7.00
N TYR A 2 -1.47 -17.71 6.17
CA TYR A 2 -0.22 -16.98 6.40
C TYR A 2 -0.37 -15.46 6.41
N TRP A 3 -1.24 -14.90 5.54
CA TRP A 3 -1.43 -13.45 5.52
C TRP A 3 -2.04 -12.92 6.82
N VAL A 4 -2.92 -13.68 7.47
CA VAL A 4 -3.49 -13.31 8.77
C VAL A 4 -2.41 -13.30 9.86
N ARG A 5 -1.52 -14.33 9.85
CA ARG A 5 -0.49 -14.50 10.88
C ARG A 5 0.72 -13.58 10.68
N TYR A 6 1.11 -13.32 9.43
CA TYR A 6 2.35 -12.62 9.08
C TYR A 6 2.17 -11.34 8.28
N GLY A 7 0.92 -10.95 8.01
CA GLY A 7 0.60 -9.77 7.19
C GLY A 7 0.80 -9.96 5.69
N ALA A 8 1.51 -11.00 5.27
CA ALA A 8 1.70 -11.37 3.87
C ALA A 8 1.89 -12.89 3.71
N THR A 9 1.25 -13.46 2.69
CA THR A 9 1.41 -14.89 2.35
C THR A 9 2.87 -15.24 2.09
N MET A 10 3.58 -14.38 1.35
CA MET A 10 5.01 -14.54 1.06
C MET A 10 5.84 -14.77 2.32
N THR A 11 5.62 -13.99 3.38
CA THR A 11 6.38 -14.11 4.64
C THR A 11 6.23 -15.51 5.24
N GLY A 12 5.01 -16.05 5.26
CA GLY A 12 4.76 -17.41 5.74
C GLY A 12 5.41 -18.48 4.86
N LEU A 13 5.31 -18.33 3.54
CA LEU A 13 5.93 -19.28 2.59
C LEU A 13 7.46 -19.29 2.70
N VAL A 14 8.09 -18.14 2.80
CA VAL A 14 9.55 -18.05 3.01
C VAL A 14 9.93 -18.72 4.33
N ARG A 15 9.23 -18.41 5.42
CA ARG A 15 9.57 -18.89 6.77
C ARG A 15 9.40 -20.38 6.96
N HIS A 16 8.33 -20.97 6.40
CA HIS A 16 7.95 -22.36 6.65
C HIS A 16 8.31 -23.32 5.52
N HIS A 17 8.55 -22.82 4.32
CA HIS A 17 8.79 -23.66 3.13
C HIS A 17 10.06 -23.26 2.38
N GLY A 18 10.85 -22.29 2.86
CA GLY A 18 12.11 -21.89 2.25
C GLY A 18 11.96 -21.33 0.83
N ILE A 19 10.76 -20.86 0.46
CA ILE A 19 10.50 -20.34 -0.89
C ILE A 19 11.29 -19.05 -1.13
N ASN A 20 11.89 -18.92 -2.31
CA ASN A 20 12.54 -17.69 -2.71
C ASN A 20 11.51 -16.57 -2.90
N ALA A 21 11.57 -15.54 -2.06
CA ALA A 21 10.61 -14.43 -2.05
C ALA A 21 10.54 -13.68 -3.40
N ARG A 22 11.69 -13.42 -4.04
CA ARG A 22 11.74 -12.71 -5.34
C ARG A 22 11.09 -13.54 -6.45
N HIS A 23 11.37 -14.85 -6.46
CA HIS A 23 10.75 -15.75 -7.43
C HIS A 23 9.24 -15.82 -7.24
N PHE A 24 8.76 -15.97 -6.01
CA PHE A 24 7.34 -15.95 -5.67
C PHE A 24 6.67 -14.66 -6.16
N LEU A 25 7.22 -13.50 -5.81
CA LEU A 25 6.69 -12.20 -6.21
C LEU A 25 6.65 -12.04 -7.74
N LYS A 26 7.71 -12.46 -8.45
CA LYS A 26 7.74 -12.40 -9.92
C LYS A 26 6.62 -13.25 -10.55
N LYS A 27 6.35 -14.44 -10.01
CA LYS A 27 5.32 -15.34 -10.54
C LYS A 27 3.89 -14.91 -10.20
N THR A 28 3.68 -14.35 -9.00
CA THR A 28 2.34 -13.95 -8.53
C THR A 28 1.92 -12.55 -8.98
N HIS A 29 2.85 -11.74 -9.48
CA HIS A 29 2.60 -10.39 -9.96
C HIS A 29 2.89 -10.26 -11.48
N ASP A 30 2.66 -11.34 -12.22
CA ASP A 30 2.67 -11.27 -13.69
C ASP A 30 1.43 -10.50 -14.16
N LEU A 31 1.66 -9.47 -14.96
CA LEU A 31 0.62 -8.54 -15.42
C LEU A 31 -0.05 -8.98 -16.72
N GLY A 32 0.24 -10.18 -17.23
CA GLY A 32 -0.15 -10.62 -18.59
C GLY A 32 -1.56 -10.20 -19.01
N GLU A 33 -2.56 -10.46 -18.15
CA GLU A 33 -3.96 -10.15 -18.43
C GLU A 33 -4.53 -8.99 -17.59
N LEU A 34 -3.75 -8.37 -16.71
CA LEU A 34 -4.26 -7.34 -15.78
C LEU A 34 -4.93 -6.16 -16.51
N ARG A 35 -4.49 -5.91 -17.75
CA ARG A 35 -5.07 -4.87 -18.62
C ARG A 35 -6.56 -5.02 -18.82
N GLN A 36 -7.07 -6.25 -18.80
CA GLN A 36 -8.49 -6.55 -18.98
C GLN A 36 -9.33 -6.20 -17.73
N PHE A 37 -8.71 -6.19 -16.57
CA PHE A 37 -9.37 -5.97 -15.27
C PHE A 37 -9.19 -4.57 -14.71
N VAL A 38 -8.37 -3.74 -15.35
CA VAL A 38 -8.03 -2.41 -14.85
C VAL A 38 -8.47 -1.35 -15.84
N SER A 39 -9.29 -0.42 -15.38
CA SER A 39 -9.75 0.71 -16.18
C SER A 39 -9.37 2.04 -15.52
N ARG A 40 -9.04 3.02 -16.36
CA ARG A 40 -8.84 4.41 -15.93
C ARG A 40 -10.14 4.98 -15.37
N SER A 41 -10.05 5.69 -14.25
CA SER A 41 -11.16 6.45 -13.68
C SER A 41 -10.89 7.95 -13.73
N SER A 42 -11.72 8.70 -14.47
CA SER A 42 -11.66 10.17 -14.53
C SER A 42 -11.92 10.81 -13.16
N ARG A 43 -12.76 10.17 -12.33
CA ARG A 43 -13.05 10.63 -10.96
C ARG A 43 -11.81 10.51 -10.08
N LEU A 44 -11.07 9.39 -10.16
CA LEU A 44 -9.81 9.19 -9.44
C LEU A 44 -8.77 10.23 -9.86
N VAL A 45 -8.63 10.47 -11.16
CA VAL A 45 -7.73 11.50 -11.70
C VAL A 45 -8.07 12.88 -11.14
N THR A 46 -9.35 13.27 -11.18
CA THR A 46 -9.81 14.56 -10.64
C THR A 46 -9.56 14.66 -9.13
N PHE A 47 -9.80 13.58 -8.39
CA PHE A 47 -9.53 13.52 -6.96
C PHE A 47 -8.03 13.71 -6.67
N LEU A 48 -7.15 12.96 -7.34
CA LEU A 48 -5.70 13.04 -7.14
C LEU A 48 -5.13 14.43 -7.48
N LYS A 49 -5.67 15.09 -8.51
CA LYS A 49 -5.30 16.47 -8.85
C LYS A 49 -5.60 17.48 -7.74
N ARG A 50 -6.71 17.27 -7.02
CA ARG A 50 -7.16 18.19 -5.95
C ARG A 50 -6.55 17.86 -4.59
N LEU A 51 -6.02 16.66 -4.43
CA LEU A 51 -5.45 16.22 -3.16
C LEU A 51 -4.13 16.98 -2.91
N PRO A 52 -4.05 17.78 -1.82
CA PRO A 52 -2.85 18.56 -1.52
C PRO A 52 -1.73 17.69 -0.95
N GLY A 53 -0.52 18.25 -0.94
CA GLY A 53 0.63 17.65 -0.29
C GLY A 53 1.29 16.52 -1.07
N LYS A 54 2.37 15.99 -0.50
CA LYS A 54 3.15 14.89 -1.06
C LYS A 54 2.34 13.58 -1.06
N LYS A 55 2.35 12.90 -2.17
CA LYS A 55 1.62 11.63 -2.39
C LYS A 55 2.60 10.51 -2.68
N ILE A 56 2.59 9.47 -1.85
CA ILE A 56 3.45 8.30 -2.00
C ILE A 56 2.57 7.04 -2.07
N VAL A 57 2.81 6.20 -3.06
CA VAL A 57 2.20 4.87 -3.09
C VAL A 57 3.04 3.94 -2.22
N PHE A 58 2.45 3.37 -1.17
CA PHE A 58 3.11 2.40 -0.30
C PHE A 58 2.42 1.04 -0.42
N SER A 59 3.11 0.05 -1.02
CA SER A 59 2.55 -1.26 -1.34
C SER A 59 3.48 -2.42 -1.00
N ASN A 60 2.89 -3.59 -0.69
CA ASN A 60 3.62 -4.85 -0.55
C ASN A 60 3.94 -5.51 -1.91
N SER A 61 3.56 -4.88 -3.01
CA SER A 61 3.81 -5.38 -4.36
C SER A 61 5.21 -5.01 -4.85
N PRO A 62 5.78 -5.76 -5.82
CA PRO A 62 7.04 -5.43 -6.48
C PRO A 62 7.00 -4.08 -7.20
N SER A 63 8.15 -3.39 -7.24
CA SER A 63 8.30 -2.08 -7.90
C SER A 63 7.90 -2.11 -9.38
N ALA A 64 8.34 -3.12 -10.11
CA ALA A 64 8.00 -3.29 -11.53
C ALA A 64 6.48 -3.45 -11.75
N TYR A 65 5.79 -4.16 -10.84
CA TYR A 65 4.34 -4.29 -10.89
C TYR A 65 3.65 -2.95 -10.65
N LEU A 66 4.03 -2.24 -9.59
CA LEU A 66 3.47 -0.92 -9.25
C LEU A 66 3.66 0.08 -10.40
N GLU A 67 4.86 0.15 -10.95
CA GLU A 67 5.22 1.02 -12.06
C GLU A 67 4.28 0.80 -13.26
N ARG A 68 4.11 -0.47 -13.67
CA ARG A 68 3.24 -0.82 -14.80
C ARG A 68 1.78 -0.56 -14.50
N LEU A 69 1.31 -0.87 -13.28
CA LEU A 69 -0.08 -0.63 -12.85
C LEU A 69 -0.42 0.86 -12.85
N LEU A 70 0.43 1.69 -12.26
CA LEU A 70 0.20 3.13 -12.18
C LEU A 70 0.25 3.81 -13.56
N LYS A 71 1.12 3.30 -14.47
CA LYS A 71 1.13 3.74 -15.89
C LYS A 71 -0.15 3.34 -16.61
N LEU A 72 -0.61 2.10 -16.41
CA LEU A 72 -1.83 1.60 -17.03
C LEU A 72 -3.06 2.39 -16.60
N LEU A 73 -3.11 2.79 -15.32
CA LEU A 73 -4.14 3.66 -14.77
C LEU A 73 -3.98 5.14 -15.16
N GLU A 74 -2.86 5.52 -15.79
CA GLU A 74 -2.50 6.90 -16.13
C GLU A 74 -2.45 7.84 -14.91
N ILE A 75 -2.08 7.33 -13.73
CA ILE A 75 -2.03 8.11 -12.49
C ILE A 75 -0.63 8.22 -11.88
N LYS A 76 0.38 7.62 -12.49
CA LYS A 76 1.75 7.63 -11.93
C LYS A 76 2.26 9.04 -11.65
N HIS A 77 2.01 9.97 -12.54
CA HIS A 77 2.48 11.36 -12.46
C HIS A 77 1.86 12.19 -11.33
N PHE A 78 0.83 11.67 -10.64
CA PHE A 78 0.26 12.31 -9.45
C PHE A 78 0.98 11.95 -8.15
N PHE A 79 1.88 10.96 -8.19
CA PHE A 79 2.62 10.50 -7.02
C PHE A 79 4.07 10.96 -7.10
N ASP A 80 4.56 11.49 -5.99
CA ASP A 80 5.94 11.92 -5.83
C ASP A 80 6.90 10.75 -5.74
N ASP A 81 6.41 9.60 -5.24
CA ASP A 81 7.19 8.36 -5.18
C ASP A 81 6.31 7.11 -5.06
N THR A 82 6.95 5.94 -5.31
CA THR A 82 6.39 4.61 -5.09
C THR A 82 7.29 3.81 -4.16
N TYR A 83 6.73 3.39 -3.02
CA TYR A 83 7.43 2.63 -1.99
C TYR A 83 6.96 1.17 -2.01
N SER A 84 7.76 0.32 -2.61
CA SER A 84 7.48 -1.08 -2.89
C SER A 84 7.99 -2.02 -1.80
N ILE A 85 7.77 -3.33 -1.97
CA ILE A 85 8.32 -4.35 -1.06
C ILE A 85 9.86 -4.36 -1.08
N GLU A 86 10.50 -4.04 -2.20
CA GLU A 86 11.95 -3.91 -2.30
C GLU A 86 12.46 -2.69 -1.51
N SER A 87 11.74 -1.57 -1.56
CA SER A 87 12.04 -0.36 -0.79
C SER A 87 12.03 -0.65 0.72
N THR A 88 11.13 -1.54 1.18
CA THR A 88 11.05 -1.97 2.59
C THR A 88 12.08 -3.04 2.97
N LYS A 89 13.00 -3.41 2.06
CA LYS A 89 13.92 -4.55 2.23
C LYS A 89 13.17 -5.85 2.54
N MET A 90 12.12 -6.14 1.79
CA MET A 90 11.29 -7.34 1.91
C MET A 90 10.57 -7.47 3.26
N SER A 91 10.33 -6.34 3.95
CA SER A 91 9.54 -6.27 5.19
C SER A 91 8.14 -5.71 4.86
N PRO A 92 7.15 -6.59 4.59
CA PRO A 92 5.82 -6.16 4.15
C PRO A 92 5.03 -5.49 5.27
N LYS A 93 4.10 -4.60 4.91
CA LYS A 93 3.04 -4.18 5.83
C LYS A 93 2.31 -5.42 6.38
N PRO A 94 1.95 -5.48 7.64
CA PRO A 94 1.94 -4.42 8.66
C PRO A 94 3.24 -4.27 9.47
N ALA A 95 4.36 -4.88 9.09
CA ALA A 95 5.62 -4.76 9.82
C ALA A 95 6.07 -3.30 9.90
N GLN A 96 6.38 -2.83 11.12
CA GLN A 96 6.71 -1.43 11.43
C GLN A 96 7.93 -0.93 10.66
N ASN A 97 8.90 -1.79 10.37
CA ASN A 97 10.15 -1.42 9.71
C ASN A 97 9.94 -0.73 8.35
N GLY A 98 8.97 -1.18 7.56
CA GLY A 98 8.65 -0.57 6.27
C GLY A 98 8.18 0.88 6.42
N TYR A 99 7.33 1.15 7.40
CA TYR A 99 6.83 2.51 7.71
C TYR A 99 7.94 3.44 8.20
N LEU A 100 8.72 2.99 9.19
CA LEU A 100 9.84 3.77 9.74
C LEU A 100 10.85 4.14 8.66
N ARG A 101 11.14 3.19 7.77
CA ARG A 101 12.03 3.40 6.65
C ARG A 101 11.48 4.45 5.68
N LEU A 102 10.22 4.33 5.29
CA LEU A 102 9.53 5.31 4.43
C LEU A 102 9.58 6.72 5.04
N LEU A 103 9.21 6.85 6.33
CA LEU A 103 9.24 8.12 7.03
C LEU A 103 10.64 8.75 7.03
N LYS A 104 11.67 7.94 7.34
CA LYS A 104 13.07 8.38 7.38
C LYS A 104 13.57 8.81 6.01
N GLU A 105 13.39 7.99 4.98
CA GLU A 105 13.91 8.26 3.63
C GLU A 105 13.26 9.50 3.01
N HIS A 106 11.96 9.72 3.27
CA HIS A 106 11.25 10.90 2.78
C HIS A 106 11.27 12.10 3.73
N LYS A 107 11.96 11.99 4.88
CA LYS A 107 12.05 13.04 5.92
C LYS A 107 10.65 13.51 6.37
N LEU A 108 9.75 12.55 6.63
CA LEU A 108 8.36 12.82 7.01
C LEU A 108 8.17 12.67 8.52
N GLU A 109 7.38 13.56 9.10
CA GLU A 109 6.86 13.46 10.45
C GLU A 109 5.55 12.64 10.42
N ALA A 110 5.48 11.56 11.20
CA ALA A 110 4.31 10.67 11.20
C ALA A 110 3.01 11.41 11.51
N SER A 111 3.03 12.35 12.46
CA SER A 111 1.87 13.17 12.86
C SER A 111 1.29 14.03 11.72
N ARG A 112 2.08 14.30 10.69
CA ARG A 112 1.70 15.07 9.50
C ARG A 112 1.34 14.17 8.32
N CYS A 113 1.38 12.85 8.50
CA CYS A 113 1.06 11.87 7.47
C CYS A 113 -0.33 11.29 7.67
N VAL A 114 -0.98 10.99 6.54
CA VAL A 114 -2.26 10.28 6.49
C VAL A 114 -2.03 8.96 5.75
N MET A 115 -2.32 7.84 6.42
CA MET A 115 -2.33 6.52 5.78
C MET A 115 -3.74 6.20 5.30
N VAL A 116 -3.90 6.02 3.99
CA VAL A 116 -5.15 5.60 3.35
C VAL A 116 -4.99 4.14 2.94
N GLU A 117 -5.80 3.24 3.50
CA GLU A 117 -5.56 1.79 3.41
C GLU A 117 -6.87 1.01 3.60
N ASP A 118 -6.98 -0.15 2.97
CA ASP A 118 -8.12 -1.07 3.11
C ASP A 118 -7.92 -2.12 4.21
N SER A 119 -6.68 -2.44 4.56
CA SER A 119 -6.35 -3.38 5.64
C SER A 119 -6.26 -2.69 7.01
N LEU A 120 -7.14 -3.07 7.93
CA LEU A 120 -7.08 -2.59 9.32
C LEU A 120 -5.75 -2.92 10.00
N LEU A 121 -5.15 -4.08 9.72
CA LEU A 121 -3.84 -4.44 10.28
C LEU A 121 -2.75 -3.44 9.90
N ASN A 122 -2.77 -2.97 8.66
CA ASN A 122 -1.84 -1.96 8.18
C ASN A 122 -2.11 -0.60 8.86
N LEU A 123 -3.38 -0.23 9.03
CA LEU A 123 -3.76 1.01 9.72
C LEU A 123 -3.39 1.00 11.21
N VAL A 124 -3.47 -0.15 11.90
CA VAL A 124 -3.02 -0.28 13.30
C VAL A 124 -1.55 0.12 13.44
N THR A 125 -0.70 -0.33 12.52
CA THR A 125 0.73 0.04 12.55
C THR A 125 0.94 1.53 12.27
N ALA A 126 0.26 2.08 11.27
CA ALA A 126 0.31 3.51 10.96
C ALA A 126 -0.11 4.35 12.18
N ARG A 127 -1.20 3.97 12.84
CA ARG A 127 -1.70 4.66 14.05
C ARG A 127 -0.71 4.61 15.21
N LYS A 128 -0.10 3.44 15.47
CA LYS A 128 0.94 3.29 16.52
C LYS A 128 2.14 4.18 16.28
N LEU A 129 2.44 4.50 15.02
CA LEU A 129 3.52 5.42 14.65
C LEU A 129 3.10 6.89 14.69
N GLY A 130 1.84 7.21 15.00
CA GLY A 130 1.33 8.56 15.09
C GLY A 130 0.74 9.14 13.81
N MET A 131 0.58 8.33 12.76
CA MET A 131 -0.10 8.76 11.52
C MET A 131 -1.61 8.90 11.74
N LYS A 132 -2.25 9.80 10.98
CA LYS A 132 -3.70 9.78 10.77
C LYS A 132 -4.06 8.60 9.87
N THR A 133 -5.29 8.08 10.04
CA THR A 133 -5.74 6.85 9.40
C THR A 133 -7.07 7.03 8.68
N ILE A 134 -7.13 6.65 7.41
CA ILE A 134 -8.37 6.60 6.62
C ILE A 134 -8.58 5.16 6.15
N TRP A 135 -9.65 4.55 6.58
CA TRP A 135 -10.01 3.20 6.18
C TRP A 135 -10.89 3.22 4.93
N VAL A 136 -10.42 2.56 3.87
CA VAL A 136 -11.18 2.38 2.63
C VAL A 136 -11.93 1.06 2.72
N THR A 137 -13.26 1.11 2.88
CA THR A 137 -14.08 -0.10 3.03
C THR A 137 -15.54 0.20 2.70
N PRO A 138 -16.27 -0.75 2.07
CA PRO A 138 -17.70 -0.65 1.89
C PRO A 138 -18.49 -0.86 3.20
N HIS A 139 -17.89 -1.46 4.25
CA HIS A 139 -18.57 -1.72 5.51
C HIS A 139 -19.06 -0.43 6.18
N ILE A 140 -20.24 -0.49 6.80
CA ILE A 140 -20.80 0.59 7.60
C ILE A 140 -20.13 0.56 8.98
N GLY A 141 -19.75 1.68 9.50
CA GLY A 141 -19.05 1.76 10.78
C GLY A 141 -17.53 1.68 10.63
N ARG A 142 -16.84 2.05 11.70
CA ARG A 142 -15.37 2.03 11.80
C ARG A 142 -14.95 1.82 13.26
N PRO A 143 -13.78 1.22 13.51
CA PRO A 143 -13.18 1.22 14.84
C PRO A 143 -12.96 2.66 15.34
N SER A 144 -13.14 2.90 16.65
CA SER A 144 -13.01 4.24 17.25
C SER A 144 -11.62 4.87 17.05
N TRP A 145 -10.59 4.05 16.91
CA TRP A 145 -9.20 4.49 16.69
C TRP A 145 -8.89 4.89 15.23
N VAL A 146 -9.78 4.61 14.27
CA VAL A 146 -9.63 5.06 12.87
C VAL A 146 -10.17 6.48 12.75
N ASP A 147 -9.38 7.40 12.20
CA ASP A 147 -9.78 8.82 12.14
C ASP A 147 -10.93 9.05 11.15
N ALA A 148 -10.92 8.40 9.99
CA ALA A 148 -11.98 8.51 9.00
C ALA A 148 -12.21 7.17 8.24
N ARG A 149 -13.41 7.03 7.68
CA ARG A 149 -13.78 5.93 6.77
C ARG A 149 -14.35 6.49 5.48
N ILE A 150 -13.97 5.90 4.37
CA ILE A 150 -14.54 6.18 3.06
C ILE A 150 -14.90 4.86 2.37
N SER A 151 -15.95 4.85 1.56
CA SER A 151 -16.35 3.63 0.83
C SER A 151 -15.46 3.36 -0.39
N LYS A 152 -14.88 4.41 -0.96
CA LYS A 152 -13.95 4.39 -2.10
C LYS A 152 -13.18 5.71 -2.15
N LEU A 153 -12.10 5.76 -2.94
CA LEU A 153 -11.24 6.95 -3.05
C LEU A 153 -11.86 8.11 -3.87
N TYR A 154 -12.94 7.87 -4.58
CA TYR A 154 -13.60 8.85 -5.45
C TYR A 154 -15.08 8.53 -5.65
#